data_4cb1fe1574cc73bb4edade9142aa3a36
#
_entry.id   4cb1fe1574cc73bb4edade9142aa3a36
#
_cell.length_a   1.000
_cell.length_b   1.000
_cell.length_c   1.000
_cell.angle_alpha   90.00
_cell.angle_beta   90.00
_cell.angle_gamma   90.00
#
_symmetry.space_group_name_H-M   'P 1'
#
loop_
_entity.id
_entity.type
_entity.pdbx_description
1 polymer ?
#
loop_
_entity_poly.entity_id
_entity_poly.type
_entity_poly.pdbx_seq_one_letter_code
_entity_poly.pdbx_strand_id
1 'polypeptide(L)'
;MGVTMYADDLLLIAPTRGAMQQMLKVCEDYAVEYNISFSIDPIPSKSKSKCIFMVGNNKNMVKPVPLMLGGRELPWVETATHLGHELHESGSMEHDAKVKRAEFIDKSVETRETFKFASPVEVLHAIKVYCSTFYGCMLWDLAGVGACQVFNAWNMATKLTWDCPRETRTYMVQQVLSCGLTTAKTDVLVRYSKFFQSLRSSTSKEVATMANLVSRDVQTTTGANLRLIKRETGLSAWSTGQDKLKDALVRHEIAPVEEREKWRIPFLNKLLIQKQELFYLGEDIDNISGLINSLCIN
;
A
#
# COMPACT_ATOMS: atom_id res chain seq x y z
N MET A 1 -25.13 7.85 -10.44
CA MET A 1 -25.33 6.43 -10.11
C MET A 1 -24.26 5.63 -10.84
N GLY A 2 -23.64 4.68 -10.16
CA GLY A 2 -22.60 3.82 -10.71
C GLY A 2 -22.84 2.36 -10.34
N VAL A 3 -22.55 1.46 -11.28
CA VAL A 3 -22.57 0.02 -11.08
C VAL A 3 -21.24 -0.53 -11.58
N THR A 4 -20.56 -1.29 -10.76
CA THR A 4 -19.40 -2.07 -11.20
C THR A 4 -19.62 -3.52 -10.80
N MET A 5 -19.24 -4.43 -11.70
CA MET A 5 -19.36 -5.86 -11.46
C MET A 5 -18.06 -6.56 -11.87
N TYR A 6 -17.62 -7.46 -11.02
CA TYR A 6 -16.49 -8.33 -11.28
C TYR A 6 -16.83 -9.74 -10.82
N ALA A 7 -17.02 -10.64 -11.77
CA ALA A 7 -17.55 -11.99 -11.53
C ALA A 7 -18.91 -11.91 -10.78
N ASP A 8 -18.96 -12.41 -9.55
CA ASP A 8 -20.12 -12.41 -8.64
C ASP A 8 -20.16 -11.18 -7.72
N ASP A 9 -19.08 -10.39 -7.65
CA ASP A 9 -19.02 -9.18 -6.82
C ASP A 9 -19.69 -7.99 -7.52
N LEU A 10 -20.74 -7.45 -6.91
CA LEU A 10 -21.49 -6.29 -7.40
C LEU A 10 -21.33 -5.12 -6.43
N LEU A 11 -20.86 -3.98 -6.94
CA LEU A 11 -20.80 -2.71 -6.23
C LEU A 11 -21.77 -1.71 -6.84
N LEU A 12 -22.71 -1.22 -6.04
CA LEU A 12 -23.65 -0.17 -6.38
C LEU A 12 -23.24 1.14 -5.70
N ILE A 13 -23.25 2.24 -6.44
CA ILE A 13 -22.94 3.57 -5.94
C ILE A 13 -24.08 4.52 -6.29
N ALA A 14 -24.68 5.15 -5.30
CA ALA A 14 -25.75 6.11 -5.49
C ALA A 14 -25.59 7.35 -4.59
N PRO A 15 -25.98 8.54 -5.07
CA PRO A 15 -25.88 9.79 -4.32
C PRO A 15 -26.94 9.93 -3.24
N THR A 16 -28.04 9.17 -3.31
CA THR A 16 -29.15 9.24 -2.36
C THR A 16 -29.67 7.86 -2.02
N ARG A 17 -30.31 7.74 -0.85
CA ARG A 17 -31.00 6.51 -0.42
C ARG A 17 -32.05 6.05 -1.41
N GLY A 18 -32.87 6.99 -1.93
CA GLY A 18 -33.94 6.66 -2.88
C GLY A 18 -33.38 6.08 -4.19
N ALA A 19 -32.31 6.66 -4.72
CA ALA A 19 -31.63 6.15 -5.91
C ALA A 19 -31.03 4.76 -5.65
N MET A 20 -30.43 4.53 -4.49
CA MET A 20 -29.90 3.21 -4.13
C MET A 20 -31.03 2.17 -4.02
N GLN A 21 -32.15 2.52 -3.39
CA GLN A 21 -33.29 1.60 -3.28
C GLN A 21 -33.87 1.23 -4.65
N GLN A 22 -33.88 2.15 -5.61
CA GLN A 22 -34.29 1.84 -6.99
C GLN A 22 -33.31 0.88 -7.67
N MET A 23 -32.00 1.07 -7.50
CA MET A 23 -31.00 0.14 -8.03
C MET A 23 -31.14 -1.26 -7.41
N LEU A 24 -31.38 -1.35 -6.10
CA LEU A 24 -31.63 -2.63 -5.41
C LEU A 24 -32.88 -3.31 -5.92
N LYS A 25 -33.93 -2.54 -6.28
CA LYS A 25 -35.15 -3.12 -6.86
C LYS A 25 -34.86 -3.77 -8.21
N VAL A 26 -34.04 -3.15 -9.06
CA VAL A 26 -33.61 -3.77 -10.33
C VAL A 26 -32.86 -5.06 -10.08
N CYS A 27 -31.99 -5.08 -9.06
CA CYS A 27 -31.27 -6.30 -8.67
C CYS A 27 -32.23 -7.40 -8.17
N GLU A 28 -33.29 -7.04 -7.41
CA GLU A 28 -34.32 -7.99 -6.98
C GLU A 28 -35.06 -8.59 -8.17
N ASP A 29 -35.52 -7.75 -9.12
CA ASP A 29 -36.24 -8.21 -10.28
C ASP A 29 -35.39 -9.15 -11.14
N TYR A 30 -34.11 -8.82 -11.33
CA TYR A 30 -33.15 -9.70 -12.00
C TYR A 30 -32.93 -11.01 -11.25
N ALA A 31 -32.80 -10.95 -9.92
CA ALA A 31 -32.59 -12.14 -9.10
C ALA A 31 -33.77 -13.11 -9.18
N VAL A 32 -35.00 -12.58 -9.23
CA VAL A 32 -36.23 -13.38 -9.43
C VAL A 32 -36.23 -14.03 -10.80
N GLU A 33 -35.92 -13.26 -11.85
CA GLU A 33 -35.91 -13.74 -13.25
C GLU A 33 -34.88 -14.88 -13.44
N TYR A 34 -33.71 -14.77 -12.86
CA TYR A 34 -32.62 -15.73 -13.04
C TYR A 34 -32.43 -16.71 -11.87
N ASN A 35 -33.37 -16.74 -10.92
CA ASN A 35 -33.32 -17.62 -9.75
C ASN A 35 -32.03 -17.48 -8.93
N ILE A 36 -31.61 -16.23 -8.73
CA ILE A 36 -30.40 -15.87 -7.95
C ILE A 36 -30.85 -15.44 -6.55
N SER A 37 -30.08 -15.78 -5.52
CA SER A 37 -30.34 -15.33 -4.16
C SER A 37 -29.19 -14.50 -3.61
N PHE A 38 -29.51 -13.37 -2.94
CA PHE A 38 -28.56 -12.57 -2.22
C PHE A 38 -28.34 -13.09 -0.81
N SER A 39 -27.10 -13.20 -0.38
CA SER A 39 -26.76 -13.56 0.99
C SER A 39 -26.89 -12.36 1.92
N ILE A 40 -27.99 -12.30 2.66
CA ILE A 40 -28.30 -11.22 3.61
C ILE A 40 -28.50 -11.85 4.98
N ASP A 41 -27.78 -11.35 5.98
CA ASP A 41 -27.89 -11.76 7.37
C ASP A 41 -28.06 -10.52 8.25
N PRO A 42 -28.93 -10.51 9.26
CA PRO A 42 -29.06 -9.40 10.21
C PRO A 42 -27.76 -9.11 10.95
N ILE A 43 -26.91 -10.12 11.14
CA ILE A 43 -25.60 -9.97 11.74
C ILE A 43 -24.62 -9.50 10.68
N PRO A 44 -24.05 -8.26 10.76
CA PRO A 44 -23.22 -7.69 9.72
C PRO A 44 -21.98 -8.53 9.34
N SER A 45 -21.40 -9.25 10.31
CA SER A 45 -20.24 -10.12 10.06
C SER A 45 -20.56 -11.36 9.22
N LYS A 46 -21.82 -11.81 9.23
CA LYS A 46 -22.29 -12.97 8.47
C LYS A 46 -22.89 -12.60 7.11
N SER A 47 -23.35 -11.36 6.94
CA SER A 47 -23.91 -10.88 5.69
C SER A 47 -22.83 -10.67 4.64
N LYS A 48 -23.01 -11.24 3.45
CA LYS A 48 -22.17 -10.92 2.29
C LYS A 48 -22.62 -9.60 1.62
N SER A 49 -23.93 -9.31 1.64
CA SER A 49 -24.48 -8.05 1.15
C SER A 49 -24.50 -7.01 2.27
N LYS A 50 -23.82 -5.89 2.09
CA LYS A 50 -23.61 -4.84 3.10
C LYS A 50 -23.76 -3.46 2.50
N CYS A 51 -24.07 -2.48 3.33
CA CYS A 51 -24.14 -1.07 2.94
C CYS A 51 -23.12 -0.24 3.72
N ILE A 52 -22.46 0.67 3.00
CA ILE A 52 -21.62 1.71 3.61
C ILE A 52 -22.27 3.06 3.31
N PHE A 53 -22.46 3.88 4.34
CA PHE A 53 -22.92 5.24 4.20
C PHE A 53 -21.73 6.20 4.27
N MET A 54 -21.28 6.70 3.11
CA MET A 54 -20.14 7.62 3.05
C MET A 54 -20.59 9.05 3.38
N VAL A 55 -20.16 9.56 4.51
CA VAL A 55 -20.59 10.85 5.08
C VAL A 55 -19.84 12.05 4.48
N GLY A 56 -18.76 11.82 3.74
CA GLY A 56 -17.89 12.87 3.23
C GLY A 56 -17.33 13.74 4.36
N ASN A 57 -17.32 15.06 4.16
CA ASN A 57 -16.82 16.01 5.17
C ASN A 57 -17.85 16.37 6.26
N ASN A 58 -19.09 15.92 6.15
CA ASN A 58 -20.17 16.29 7.06
C ASN A 58 -20.37 15.21 8.15
N LYS A 59 -19.62 15.30 9.22
CA LYS A 59 -19.63 14.33 10.34
C LYS A 59 -20.96 14.25 11.11
N ASN A 60 -21.89 15.19 10.87
CA ASN A 60 -23.18 15.27 11.58
C ASN A 60 -24.31 14.59 10.81
N MET A 61 -24.04 13.91 9.70
CA MET A 61 -25.09 13.20 8.96
C MET A 61 -25.49 11.93 9.71
N VAL A 62 -26.79 11.83 9.95
CA VAL A 62 -27.41 10.64 10.54
C VAL A 62 -27.53 9.55 9.47
N LYS A 63 -27.18 8.32 9.82
CA LYS A 63 -27.37 7.17 8.92
C LYS A 63 -28.84 7.08 8.51
N PRO A 64 -29.13 6.97 7.21
CA PRO A 64 -30.51 6.89 6.73
C PRO A 64 -31.18 5.59 7.18
N VAL A 65 -32.51 5.56 7.07
CA VAL A 65 -33.29 4.32 7.27
C VAL A 65 -32.67 3.18 6.44
N PRO A 66 -32.63 1.94 6.95
CA PRO A 66 -32.03 0.80 6.27
C PRO A 66 -32.57 0.62 4.84
N LEU A 67 -31.73 0.12 3.98
CA LEU A 67 -32.08 -0.28 2.62
C LEU A 67 -32.62 -1.71 2.64
N MET A 68 -33.59 -1.97 1.76
CA MET A 68 -34.23 -3.28 1.66
C MET A 68 -33.74 -4.01 0.40
N LEU A 69 -33.48 -5.31 0.52
CA LEU A 69 -33.18 -6.19 -0.61
C LEU A 69 -33.81 -7.57 -0.33
N GLY A 70 -34.66 -8.03 -1.23
CA GLY A 70 -35.39 -9.30 -1.06
C GLY A 70 -36.24 -9.35 0.19
N GLY A 71 -36.86 -8.25 0.57
CA GLY A 71 -37.67 -8.13 1.80
C GLY A 71 -36.90 -8.13 3.11
N ARG A 72 -35.56 -8.07 3.08
CA ARG A 72 -34.68 -8.03 4.26
C ARG A 72 -33.93 -6.72 4.33
N GLU A 73 -33.67 -6.26 5.53
CA GLU A 73 -32.83 -5.08 5.75
C GLU A 73 -31.35 -5.39 5.51
N LEU A 74 -30.69 -4.53 4.73
CA LEU A 74 -29.25 -4.57 4.53
C LEU A 74 -28.54 -3.90 5.73
N PRO A 75 -27.54 -4.57 6.34
CA PRO A 75 -26.83 -3.98 7.45
C PRO A 75 -25.95 -2.82 7.02
N TRP A 76 -26.00 -1.71 7.78
CA TRP A 76 -25.04 -0.63 7.69
C TRP A 76 -23.75 -1.03 8.39
N VAL A 77 -22.63 -0.95 7.69
CA VAL A 77 -21.30 -1.22 8.23
C VAL A 77 -20.40 0.00 8.07
N GLU A 78 -19.41 0.12 8.92
CA GLU A 78 -18.37 1.17 8.83
C GLU A 78 -17.30 0.81 7.80
N THR A 79 -17.02 -0.50 7.67
CA THR A 79 -16.03 -1.04 6.74
C THR A 79 -16.59 -2.23 5.98
N ALA A 80 -16.18 -2.38 4.72
CA ALA A 80 -16.41 -3.59 3.94
C ALA A 80 -15.27 -3.84 2.97
N THR A 81 -14.92 -5.10 2.82
CA THR A 81 -13.93 -5.53 1.82
C THR A 81 -14.60 -5.67 0.46
N HIS A 82 -14.04 -5.06 -0.57
CA HIS A 82 -14.45 -5.23 -1.96
C HIS A 82 -13.23 -5.37 -2.86
N LEU A 83 -13.14 -6.46 -3.60
CA LEU A 83 -12.01 -6.78 -4.49
C LEU A 83 -10.63 -6.64 -3.79
N GLY A 84 -10.54 -7.06 -2.54
CA GLY A 84 -9.30 -7.01 -1.75
C GLY A 84 -8.94 -5.63 -1.19
N HIS A 85 -9.85 -4.64 -1.29
CA HIS A 85 -9.73 -3.31 -0.67
C HIS A 85 -10.66 -3.16 0.50
N GLU A 86 -10.18 -2.53 1.57
CA GLU A 86 -11.00 -2.12 2.70
C GLU A 86 -11.62 -0.74 2.44
N LEU A 87 -12.90 -0.73 2.12
CA LEU A 87 -13.69 0.48 2.00
C LEU A 87 -14.17 0.91 3.38
N HIS A 88 -14.03 2.19 3.71
CA HIS A 88 -14.44 2.77 4.98
C HIS A 88 -15.45 3.91 4.77
N GLU A 89 -16.37 4.12 5.72
CA GLU A 89 -17.44 5.14 5.63
C GLU A 89 -16.90 6.58 5.50
N SER A 90 -15.67 6.85 5.92
CA SER A 90 -15.03 8.14 5.70
C SER A 90 -14.65 8.40 4.24
N GLY A 91 -14.70 7.41 3.36
CA GLY A 91 -14.19 7.47 1.99
C GLY A 91 -12.66 7.52 1.89
N SER A 92 -11.94 7.42 3.02
CA SER A 92 -10.49 7.43 3.06
C SER A 92 -9.93 6.02 2.90
N MET A 93 -8.86 5.88 2.11
CA MET A 93 -8.11 4.63 1.95
C MET A 93 -7.07 4.42 3.06
N GLU A 94 -7.10 5.23 4.12
CA GLU A 94 -6.16 5.10 5.24
C GLU A 94 -6.37 3.79 6.00
N HIS A 95 -7.61 3.32 6.10
CA HIS A 95 -7.93 2.04 6.74
C HIS A 95 -7.32 0.87 5.93
N ASP A 96 -7.47 0.88 4.60
CA ASP A 96 -6.85 -0.11 3.71
C ASP A 96 -5.32 -0.13 3.88
N ALA A 97 -4.68 1.03 3.92
CA ALA A 97 -3.24 1.11 4.16
C ALA A 97 -2.81 0.52 5.51
N LYS A 98 -3.62 0.71 6.57
CA LYS A 98 -3.38 0.11 7.90
C LYS A 98 -3.47 -1.41 7.87
N VAL A 99 -4.48 -1.97 7.20
CA VAL A 99 -4.64 -3.42 7.02
C VAL A 99 -3.46 -3.98 6.25
N LYS A 100 -3.10 -3.36 5.11
CA LYS A 100 -1.95 -3.80 4.29
C LYS A 100 -0.61 -3.70 5.04
N ARG A 101 -0.48 -2.70 5.94
CA ARG A 101 0.68 -2.61 6.83
C ARG A 101 0.76 -3.79 7.80
N ALA A 102 -0.36 -4.16 8.43
CA ALA A 102 -0.41 -5.30 9.34
C ALA A 102 -0.04 -6.60 8.59
N GLU A 103 -0.68 -6.86 7.46
CA GLU A 103 -0.37 -8.02 6.59
C GLU A 103 1.13 -8.06 6.20
N PHE A 104 1.72 -6.90 5.87
CA PHE A 104 3.14 -6.82 5.54
C PHE A 104 4.03 -7.17 6.73
N ILE A 105 3.72 -6.67 7.92
CA ILE A 105 4.50 -6.96 9.14
C ILE A 105 4.45 -8.46 9.44
N ASP A 106 3.26 -9.05 9.47
CA ASP A 106 3.06 -10.46 9.77
C ASP A 106 3.83 -11.35 8.78
N LYS A 107 3.65 -11.12 7.47
CA LYS A 107 4.38 -11.84 6.43
C LYS A 107 5.90 -11.64 6.49
N SER A 108 6.36 -10.45 6.86
CA SER A 108 7.80 -10.17 7.00
C SER A 108 8.41 -10.94 8.15
N VAL A 109 7.70 -11.07 9.26
CA VAL A 109 8.14 -11.88 10.42
C VAL A 109 8.18 -13.36 10.02
N GLU A 110 7.11 -13.89 9.42
CA GLU A 110 7.05 -15.27 8.93
C GLU A 110 8.17 -15.57 7.93
N THR A 111 8.43 -14.65 6.99
CA THR A 111 9.51 -14.80 6.00
C THR A 111 10.87 -14.87 6.68
N ARG A 112 11.15 -14.02 7.67
CA ARG A 112 12.40 -14.04 8.43
C ARG A 112 12.59 -15.36 9.18
N GLU A 113 11.56 -15.86 9.84
CA GLU A 113 11.61 -17.15 10.53
C GLU A 113 11.84 -18.31 9.58
N THR A 114 11.17 -18.29 8.42
CA THR A 114 11.34 -19.32 7.37
C THR A 114 12.77 -19.34 6.83
N PHE A 115 13.33 -18.17 6.58
CA PHE A 115 14.67 -18.01 6.01
C PHE A 115 15.76 -17.65 7.04
N LYS A 116 15.59 -18.08 8.31
CA LYS A 116 16.49 -17.69 9.43
C LYS A 116 17.96 -18.07 9.24
N PHE A 117 18.25 -19.04 8.36
CA PHE A 117 19.62 -19.46 8.04
C PHE A 117 20.19 -18.83 6.78
N ALA A 118 19.36 -18.04 6.04
CA ALA A 118 19.80 -17.33 4.86
C ALA A 118 20.51 -16.02 5.22
N SER A 119 21.28 -15.47 4.29
CA SER A 119 21.91 -14.16 4.49
C SER A 119 20.83 -13.06 4.59
N PRO A 120 21.11 -11.96 5.32
CA PRO A 120 20.19 -10.83 5.39
C PRO A 120 19.75 -10.27 4.03
N VAL A 121 20.63 -10.36 3.03
CA VAL A 121 20.35 -9.94 1.64
C VAL A 121 19.26 -10.83 1.02
N GLU A 122 19.40 -12.15 1.14
CA GLU A 122 18.41 -13.12 0.62
C GLU A 122 17.06 -12.96 1.33
N VAL A 123 17.07 -12.77 2.64
CA VAL A 123 15.86 -12.52 3.42
C VAL A 123 15.17 -11.23 2.96
N LEU A 124 15.91 -10.14 2.73
CA LEU A 124 15.34 -8.88 2.21
C LEU A 124 14.76 -9.06 0.81
N HIS A 125 15.42 -9.82 -0.06
CA HIS A 125 14.88 -10.16 -1.38
C HIS A 125 13.57 -10.94 -1.26
N ALA A 126 13.50 -11.92 -0.36
CA ALA A 126 12.28 -12.68 -0.11
C ALA A 126 11.15 -11.78 0.41
N ILE A 127 11.42 -10.91 1.41
CA ILE A 127 10.46 -9.92 1.91
C ILE A 127 9.98 -9.01 0.77
N LYS A 128 10.91 -8.55 -0.09
CA LYS A 128 10.58 -7.70 -1.23
C LYS A 128 9.61 -8.37 -2.20
N VAL A 129 9.87 -9.63 -2.53
CA VAL A 129 9.08 -10.38 -3.53
C VAL A 129 7.73 -10.83 -2.95
N TYR A 130 7.73 -11.38 -1.74
CA TYR A 130 6.54 -12.05 -1.19
C TYR A 130 5.67 -11.16 -0.30
N CYS A 131 6.24 -10.16 0.38
CA CYS A 131 5.50 -9.36 1.34
C CYS A 131 5.10 -7.98 0.82
N SER A 132 5.87 -7.36 -0.09
CA SER A 132 5.67 -5.96 -0.50
C SER A 132 4.78 -5.77 -1.72
N THR A 133 3.81 -6.65 -1.95
CA THR A 133 2.89 -6.53 -3.09
C THR A 133 2.01 -5.27 -3.00
N PHE A 134 1.59 -4.87 -1.79
CA PHE A 134 0.74 -3.71 -1.51
C PHE A 134 -0.36 -3.52 -2.56
N TYR A 135 -1.17 -4.59 -2.74
CA TYR A 135 -2.27 -4.55 -3.70
C TYR A 135 -3.17 -3.33 -3.43
N GLY A 136 -3.48 -2.57 -4.48
CA GLY A 136 -4.32 -1.38 -4.38
C GLY A 136 -3.64 -0.10 -3.87
N CYS A 137 -2.35 -0.12 -3.58
CA CYS A 137 -1.62 1.06 -3.09
C CYS A 137 -1.74 2.30 -3.98
N MET A 138 -2.14 2.14 -5.24
CA MET A 138 -2.42 3.23 -6.16
C MET A 138 -3.67 4.05 -5.80
N LEU A 139 -4.50 3.57 -4.87
CA LEU A 139 -5.66 4.30 -4.37
C LEU A 139 -5.37 5.10 -3.09
N TRP A 140 -4.20 4.91 -2.47
CA TRP A 140 -3.85 5.56 -1.21
C TRP A 140 -3.55 7.05 -1.38
N ASP A 141 -3.76 7.80 -0.29
CA ASP A 141 -3.09 9.09 -0.10
C ASP A 141 -1.62 8.83 0.27
N LEU A 142 -0.73 9.04 -0.69
CA LEU A 142 0.70 8.70 -0.54
C LEU A 142 1.44 9.63 0.41
N ALA A 143 0.88 10.81 0.71
CA ALA A 143 1.36 11.72 1.74
C ALA A 143 0.68 11.50 3.10
N GLY A 144 -0.38 10.67 3.12
CA GLY A 144 -1.17 10.38 4.30
C GLY A 144 -0.44 9.52 5.33
N VAL A 145 -0.97 9.54 6.55
CA VAL A 145 -0.40 8.81 7.69
C VAL A 145 -0.34 7.30 7.41
N GLY A 146 -1.38 6.73 6.81
CA GLY A 146 -1.44 5.30 6.50
C GLY A 146 -0.31 4.84 5.59
N ALA A 147 -0.09 5.54 4.46
CA ALA A 147 1.00 5.22 3.54
C ALA A 147 2.38 5.40 4.19
N CYS A 148 2.58 6.50 4.95
CA CYS A 148 3.81 6.72 5.69
C CYS A 148 4.11 5.60 6.70
N GLN A 149 3.09 5.05 7.36
CA GLN A 149 3.25 3.92 8.27
C GLN A 149 3.66 2.63 7.54
N VAL A 150 3.18 2.39 6.32
CA VAL A 150 3.64 1.27 5.47
C VAL A 150 5.12 1.44 5.11
N PHE A 151 5.54 2.64 4.71
CA PHE A 151 6.94 2.92 4.39
C PHE A 151 7.86 2.74 5.61
N ASN A 152 7.39 3.14 6.79
CA ASN A 152 8.11 2.92 8.04
C ASN A 152 8.19 1.43 8.40
N ALA A 153 7.15 0.64 8.11
CA ALA A 153 7.17 -0.80 8.33
C ALA A 153 8.24 -1.49 7.47
N TRP A 154 8.41 -1.09 6.20
CA TRP A 154 9.51 -1.55 5.36
C TRP A 154 10.89 -1.26 5.98
N ASN A 155 11.10 -0.03 6.47
CA ASN A 155 12.35 0.34 7.12
C ASN A 155 12.61 -0.48 8.39
N MET A 156 11.55 -0.77 9.15
CA MET A 156 11.65 -1.65 10.33
C MET A 156 11.97 -3.09 9.95
N ALA A 157 11.33 -3.63 8.92
CA ALA A 157 11.63 -4.98 8.43
C ALA A 157 13.10 -5.09 7.99
N THR A 158 13.63 -4.07 7.30
CA THR A 158 15.04 -4.00 6.92
C THR A 158 15.95 -3.97 8.16
N LYS A 159 15.66 -3.12 9.14
CA LYS A 159 16.44 -3.08 10.40
C LYS A 159 16.45 -4.42 11.11
N LEU A 160 15.29 -5.06 11.23
CA LEU A 160 15.15 -6.34 11.90
C LEU A 160 15.89 -7.46 11.16
N THR A 161 15.92 -7.43 9.82
CA THR A 161 16.65 -8.43 9.02
C THR A 161 18.16 -8.35 9.24
N TRP A 162 18.68 -7.15 9.49
CA TRP A 162 20.09 -6.91 9.79
C TRP A 162 20.39 -6.87 11.31
N ASP A 163 19.42 -7.22 12.16
CA ASP A 163 19.52 -7.12 13.62
C ASP A 163 20.02 -5.76 14.11
N CYS A 164 19.59 -4.70 13.42
CA CYS A 164 19.96 -3.34 13.79
C CYS A 164 19.13 -2.85 14.99
N PRO A 165 19.73 -2.07 15.90
CA PRO A 165 18.98 -1.38 16.95
C PRO A 165 17.86 -0.51 16.37
N ARG A 166 16.75 -0.37 17.12
CA ARG A 166 15.59 0.45 16.68
C ARG A 166 15.98 1.91 16.42
N GLU A 167 16.94 2.41 17.16
CA GLU A 167 17.49 3.77 17.10
C GLU A 167 18.30 4.03 15.83
N THR A 168 18.68 2.97 15.09
CA THR A 168 19.40 3.13 13.82
C THR A 168 18.66 4.09 12.90
N ARG A 169 19.36 5.13 12.45
CA ARG A 169 18.75 6.17 11.63
C ARG A 169 18.26 5.61 10.30
N THR A 170 17.02 5.92 9.95
CA THR A 170 16.34 5.35 8.77
C THR A 170 17.09 5.61 7.46
N TYR A 171 17.73 6.77 7.29
CA TYR A 171 18.51 7.07 6.10
C TYR A 171 19.72 6.13 5.93
N MET A 172 20.34 5.71 7.05
CA MET A 172 21.44 4.74 7.03
C MET A 172 20.96 3.37 6.53
N VAL A 173 19.77 2.95 6.98
CA VAL A 173 19.15 1.69 6.54
C VAL A 173 18.96 1.68 5.02
N GLN A 174 18.40 2.75 4.48
CA GLN A 174 18.14 2.86 3.05
C GLN A 174 19.44 2.90 2.23
N GLN A 175 20.45 3.60 2.70
CA GLN A 175 21.69 3.81 1.96
C GLN A 175 22.65 2.61 2.00
N VAL A 176 22.71 1.91 3.14
CA VAL A 176 23.72 0.88 3.38
C VAL A 176 23.15 -0.53 3.35
N LEU A 177 21.95 -0.73 3.89
CA LEU A 177 21.39 -2.05 4.14
C LEU A 177 20.34 -2.49 3.09
N SER A 178 19.93 -1.61 2.18
CA SER A 178 18.96 -1.94 1.13
C SER A 178 19.48 -2.90 0.06
N CYS A 179 20.79 -3.10 -0.01
CA CYS A 179 21.44 -4.01 -0.97
C CYS A 179 21.02 -3.74 -2.44
N GLY A 180 20.84 -2.47 -2.80
CA GLY A 180 20.36 -2.08 -4.13
C GLY A 180 18.87 -2.25 -4.37
N LEU A 181 18.11 -2.76 -3.39
CA LEU A 181 16.66 -2.87 -3.48
C LEU A 181 16.00 -1.48 -3.36
N THR A 182 15.00 -1.26 -4.19
CA THR A 182 14.14 -0.08 -4.05
C THR A 182 13.30 -0.18 -2.79
N THR A 183 13.06 0.95 -2.13
CA THR A 183 12.20 1.00 -0.95
C THR A 183 10.74 0.75 -1.31
N ALA A 184 9.92 0.41 -0.31
CA ALA A 184 8.47 0.32 -0.50
C ALA A 184 7.88 1.64 -1.00
N LYS A 185 8.41 2.79 -0.55
CA LYS A 185 7.98 4.12 -1.00
C LYS A 185 8.22 4.29 -2.50
N THR A 186 9.44 4.04 -2.97
CA THR A 186 9.78 4.13 -4.40
C THR A 186 8.87 3.25 -5.24
N ASP A 187 8.65 2.00 -4.85
CA ASP A 187 7.79 1.09 -5.61
C ASP A 187 6.35 1.57 -5.69
N VAL A 188 5.80 2.03 -4.58
CA VAL A 188 4.43 2.54 -4.53
C VAL A 188 4.28 3.79 -5.40
N LEU A 189 5.23 4.73 -5.37
CA LEU A 189 5.21 5.92 -6.21
C LEU A 189 5.30 5.57 -7.71
N VAL A 190 6.15 4.60 -8.08
CA VAL A 190 6.24 4.11 -9.47
C VAL A 190 4.95 3.44 -9.91
N ARG A 191 4.37 2.56 -9.08
CA ARG A 191 3.08 1.90 -9.38
C ARG A 191 1.96 2.91 -9.52
N TYR A 192 1.91 3.91 -8.65
CA TYR A 192 0.94 4.99 -8.74
C TYR A 192 1.08 5.77 -10.06
N SER A 193 2.29 6.15 -10.43
CA SER A 193 2.56 6.84 -11.69
C SER A 193 2.09 6.01 -12.90
N LYS A 194 2.40 4.71 -12.91
CA LYS A 194 1.96 3.77 -13.95
C LYS A 194 0.44 3.68 -14.05
N PHE A 195 -0.22 3.52 -12.91
CA PHE A 195 -1.68 3.50 -12.85
C PHE A 195 -2.29 4.79 -13.39
N PHE A 196 -1.79 5.94 -12.96
CA PHE A 196 -2.30 7.22 -13.41
C PHE A 196 -2.06 7.45 -14.93
N GLN A 197 -0.91 7.04 -15.46
CA GLN A 197 -0.66 7.06 -16.90
C GLN A 197 -1.67 6.18 -17.65
N SER A 198 -1.99 4.99 -17.14
CA SER A 198 -2.99 4.11 -17.76
C SER A 198 -4.40 4.72 -17.76
N LEU A 199 -4.80 5.42 -16.69
CA LEU A 199 -6.09 6.13 -16.65
C LEU A 199 -6.14 7.25 -17.71
N ARG A 200 -5.08 8.02 -17.87
CA ARG A 200 -5.02 9.10 -18.88
C ARG A 200 -5.02 8.60 -20.32
N SER A 201 -4.44 7.42 -20.56
CA SER A 201 -4.40 6.77 -21.87
C SER A 201 -5.55 5.79 -22.07
N SER A 202 -6.54 5.81 -21.19
CA SER A 202 -7.73 4.94 -21.31
C SER A 202 -8.46 5.18 -22.63
N THR A 203 -8.99 4.11 -23.22
CA THR A 203 -9.87 4.18 -24.40
C THR A 203 -11.21 4.82 -24.07
N SER A 204 -11.66 4.77 -22.78
CA SER A 204 -12.83 5.53 -22.34
C SER A 204 -12.47 7.01 -22.21
N LYS A 205 -13.16 7.84 -22.99
CA LYS A 205 -13.04 9.31 -22.96
C LYS A 205 -13.41 9.86 -21.58
N GLU A 206 -14.38 9.28 -20.92
CA GLU A 206 -14.84 9.66 -19.58
C GLU A 206 -13.76 9.46 -18.55
N VAL A 207 -13.12 8.28 -18.54
CA VAL A 207 -12.01 7.97 -17.62
C VAL A 207 -10.82 8.90 -17.88
N ALA A 208 -10.43 9.07 -19.14
CA ALA A 208 -9.32 9.96 -19.49
C ALA A 208 -9.61 11.44 -19.12
N THR A 209 -10.85 11.89 -19.32
CA THR A 209 -11.29 13.25 -18.95
C THR A 209 -11.26 13.43 -17.44
N MET A 210 -11.81 12.48 -16.67
CA MET A 210 -11.78 12.52 -15.21
C MET A 210 -10.34 12.52 -14.68
N ALA A 211 -9.47 11.67 -15.21
CA ALA A 211 -8.05 11.66 -14.83
C ALA A 211 -7.39 13.02 -15.07
N ASN A 212 -7.67 13.67 -16.18
CA ASN A 212 -7.15 15.01 -16.47
C ASN A 212 -7.71 16.10 -15.54
N LEU A 213 -9.00 16.04 -15.19
CA LEU A 213 -9.61 16.98 -14.24
C LEU A 213 -9.02 16.84 -12.85
N VAL A 214 -9.01 15.63 -12.28
CA VAL A 214 -8.52 15.41 -10.91
C VAL A 214 -7.01 15.66 -10.78
N SER A 215 -6.24 15.54 -11.87
CA SER A 215 -4.81 15.84 -11.84
C SER A 215 -4.49 17.33 -11.65
N ARG A 216 -5.42 18.20 -12.05
CA ARG A 216 -5.30 19.66 -11.94
C ARG A 216 -5.81 20.17 -10.59
N ASP A 217 -6.71 19.44 -9.98
CA ASP A 217 -7.29 19.83 -8.70
C ASP A 217 -6.37 19.42 -7.54
N VAL A 218 -5.83 20.42 -6.89
CA VAL A 218 -4.92 20.27 -5.76
C VAL A 218 -5.59 19.73 -4.49
N GLN A 219 -6.90 19.78 -4.42
CA GLN A 219 -7.67 19.31 -3.26
C GLN A 219 -7.96 17.80 -3.36
N THR A 220 -7.77 17.21 -4.54
CA THR A 220 -7.94 15.76 -4.71
C THR A 220 -6.71 14.99 -4.24
N THR A 221 -6.91 13.78 -3.73
CA THR A 221 -5.83 12.83 -3.40
C THR A 221 -4.92 12.60 -4.60
N THR A 222 -5.51 12.49 -5.81
CA THR A 222 -4.74 12.31 -7.05
C THR A 222 -3.84 13.51 -7.32
N GLY A 223 -4.35 14.74 -7.23
CA GLY A 223 -3.55 15.94 -7.43
C GLY A 223 -2.45 16.09 -6.37
N ALA A 224 -2.74 15.73 -5.11
CA ALA A 224 -1.76 15.71 -4.03
C ALA A 224 -0.63 14.70 -4.30
N ASN A 225 -0.97 13.47 -4.68
CA ASN A 225 -0.02 12.41 -4.99
C ASN A 225 0.89 12.78 -6.18
N LEU A 226 0.33 13.35 -7.24
CA LEU A 226 1.11 13.80 -8.40
C LEU A 226 2.09 14.92 -8.05
N ARG A 227 1.70 15.83 -7.16
CA ARG A 227 2.60 16.87 -6.64
C ARG A 227 3.69 16.29 -5.75
N LEU A 228 3.36 15.29 -4.92
CA LEU A 228 4.35 14.57 -4.13
C LEU A 228 5.44 13.99 -5.04
N ILE A 229 5.06 13.26 -6.09
CA ILE A 229 6.00 12.69 -7.06
C ILE A 229 6.85 13.79 -7.71
N LYS A 230 6.24 14.89 -8.15
CA LYS A 230 6.97 16.02 -8.76
C LYS A 230 7.94 16.66 -7.78
N ARG A 231 7.56 16.82 -6.53
CA ARG A 231 8.41 17.38 -5.46
C ARG A 231 9.63 16.49 -5.20
N GLU A 232 9.42 15.17 -5.15
CA GLU A 232 10.47 14.19 -4.83
C GLU A 232 11.45 13.98 -6.00
N THR A 233 11.02 14.18 -7.23
CA THR A 233 11.81 13.82 -8.42
C THR A 233 12.15 14.99 -9.32
N GLY A 234 11.49 16.12 -9.17
CA GLY A 234 11.51 17.22 -10.16
C GLY A 234 10.78 16.87 -11.47
N LEU A 235 10.30 15.64 -11.63
CA LEU A 235 9.72 15.11 -12.87
C LEU A 235 8.20 15.06 -12.82
N SER A 236 7.59 15.13 -13.98
CA SER A 236 6.14 14.95 -14.11
C SER A 236 5.80 13.46 -14.19
N ALA A 237 4.96 12.97 -13.28
CA ALA A 237 4.56 11.57 -13.22
C ALA A 237 3.86 11.06 -14.49
N TRP A 238 3.29 11.95 -15.30
CA TRP A 238 2.52 11.57 -16.50
C TRP A 238 3.25 11.76 -17.83
N SER A 239 4.37 12.47 -17.85
CA SER A 239 5.14 12.72 -19.09
C SER A 239 6.51 12.04 -19.11
N THR A 240 6.89 11.44 -17.98
CA THR A 240 8.20 10.83 -17.82
C THR A 240 8.08 9.32 -17.93
N GLY A 241 8.97 8.70 -18.71
CA GLY A 241 9.09 7.24 -18.78
C GLY A 241 9.37 6.66 -17.38
N GLN A 242 8.84 5.47 -17.12
CA GLN A 242 8.86 4.86 -15.78
C GLN A 242 10.27 4.61 -15.26
N ASP A 243 11.20 4.19 -16.13
CA ASP A 243 12.59 3.94 -15.75
C ASP A 243 13.27 5.23 -15.28
N LYS A 244 13.09 6.34 -16.02
CA LYS A 244 13.59 7.65 -15.60
C LYS A 244 12.97 8.13 -14.28
N LEU A 245 11.70 7.86 -14.07
CA LEU A 245 11.03 8.21 -12.81
C LEU A 245 11.56 7.35 -11.66
N LYS A 246 11.72 6.06 -11.87
CA LYS A 246 12.32 5.13 -10.90
C LYS A 246 13.75 5.56 -10.54
N ASP A 247 14.58 5.85 -11.53
CA ASP A 247 15.96 6.30 -11.33
C ASP A 247 16.03 7.63 -10.56
N ALA A 248 15.08 8.53 -10.82
CA ALA A 248 15.02 9.80 -10.09
C ALA A 248 14.59 9.59 -8.63
N LEU A 249 13.62 8.70 -8.36
CA LEU A 249 13.21 8.35 -7.01
C LEU A 249 14.33 7.67 -6.24
N VAL A 250 15.01 6.70 -6.86
CA VAL A 250 16.16 6.03 -6.27
C VAL A 250 17.28 7.04 -5.93
N ARG A 251 17.59 7.95 -6.85
CA ARG A 251 18.59 9.02 -6.59
C ARG A 251 18.18 9.97 -5.48
N HIS A 252 16.88 10.24 -5.32
CA HIS A 252 16.39 11.08 -4.23
C HIS A 252 16.48 10.38 -2.86
N GLU A 253 16.25 9.07 -2.83
CA GLU A 253 16.32 8.28 -1.60
C GLU A 253 17.74 7.88 -1.21
N ILE A 254 18.63 7.75 -2.19
CA ILE A 254 19.99 7.24 -2.01
C ILE A 254 20.98 8.39 -2.21
N ALA A 255 21.76 8.71 -1.20
CA ALA A 255 22.85 9.68 -1.32
C ALA A 255 23.86 9.28 -2.41
N PRO A 256 24.60 10.23 -2.99
CA PRO A 256 25.66 9.94 -3.93
C PRO A 256 26.63 8.87 -3.41
N VAL A 257 27.22 8.09 -4.34
CA VAL A 257 28.11 6.94 -4.00
C VAL A 257 29.21 7.35 -3.03
N GLU A 258 29.81 8.53 -3.26
CA GLU A 258 30.88 9.06 -2.41
C GLU A 258 30.43 9.31 -0.96
N GLU A 259 29.20 9.80 -0.79
CA GLU A 259 28.64 10.06 0.54
C GLU A 259 28.22 8.74 1.24
N ARG A 260 27.76 7.75 0.46
CA ARG A 260 27.45 6.41 0.99
C ARG A 260 28.70 5.70 1.50
N GLU A 261 29.78 5.71 0.72
CA GLU A 261 31.04 5.07 1.12
C GLU A 261 31.64 5.71 2.39
N LYS A 262 31.51 7.03 2.53
CA LYS A 262 31.94 7.74 3.75
C LYS A 262 31.26 7.21 5.02
N TRP A 263 30.00 6.77 4.94
CA TRP A 263 29.20 6.28 6.07
C TRP A 263 29.22 4.75 6.19
N ARG A 264 29.43 4.04 5.07
CA ARG A 264 29.34 2.57 5.00
C ARG A 264 30.35 1.90 5.92
N ILE A 265 31.62 2.23 5.83
CA ILE A 265 32.69 1.59 6.61
C ILE A 265 32.51 1.83 8.10
N PRO A 266 32.33 3.07 8.60
CA PRO A 266 32.08 3.29 10.03
C PRO A 266 30.81 2.59 10.55
N PHE A 267 29.77 2.50 9.74
CA PHE A 267 28.51 1.85 10.14
C PHE A 267 28.68 0.34 10.23
N LEU A 268 29.30 -0.30 9.23
CA LEU A 268 29.59 -1.74 9.26
C LEU A 268 30.54 -2.10 10.39
N ASN A 269 31.56 -1.29 10.65
CA ASN A 269 32.46 -1.48 11.79
C ASN A 269 31.72 -1.38 13.12
N LYS A 270 30.77 -0.44 13.26
CA LYS A 270 29.95 -0.31 14.47
C LYS A 270 29.03 -1.51 14.65
N LEU A 271 28.41 -2.02 13.57
CA LEU A 271 27.61 -3.25 13.59
C LEU A 271 28.46 -4.46 13.99
N LEU A 272 29.68 -4.56 13.48
CA LEU A 272 30.64 -5.61 13.84
C LEU A 272 30.99 -5.56 15.31
N ILE A 273 31.33 -4.38 15.84
CA ILE A 273 31.65 -4.20 17.25
C ILE A 273 30.47 -4.60 18.14
N GLN A 274 29.26 -4.15 17.81
CA GLN A 274 28.06 -4.52 18.57
C GLN A 274 27.76 -6.03 18.48
N LYS A 275 28.02 -6.66 17.35
CA LYS A 275 27.91 -8.11 17.22
C LYS A 275 29.00 -8.84 17.94
N GLN A 276 30.23 -8.35 17.92
CA GLN A 276 31.33 -8.92 18.74
C GLN A 276 31.04 -8.86 20.22
N GLU A 277 30.44 -7.78 20.73
CA GLU A 277 30.03 -7.69 22.14
C GLU A 277 28.91 -8.71 22.47
N LEU A 278 28.02 -9.03 21.51
CA LEU A 278 27.03 -10.11 21.62
C LEU A 278 27.67 -11.52 21.44
N PHE A 279 28.79 -11.61 20.72
CA PHE A 279 29.50 -12.84 20.40
C PHE A 279 30.31 -13.42 21.60
N TYR A 280 30.66 -12.61 22.55
CA TYR A 280 31.17 -13.16 23.83
C TYR A 280 30.15 -14.05 24.55
N LEU A 281 28.95 -14.17 23.95
CA LEU A 281 27.85 -15.04 24.39
C LEU A 281 27.66 -16.32 23.53
N GLY A 282 28.49 -16.61 22.51
CA GLY A 282 28.63 -17.97 21.98
C GLY A 282 28.19 -18.29 20.55
N GLU A 283 28.26 -17.38 19.57
CA GLU A 283 27.93 -17.68 18.15
C GLU A 283 29.07 -17.36 17.14
N ASP A 284 29.06 -18.02 15.98
CA ASP A 284 30.16 -18.21 15.01
C ASP A 284 30.54 -16.95 14.18
N ILE A 285 31.80 -16.50 14.31
CA ILE A 285 32.35 -15.25 13.71
C ILE A 285 32.62 -15.36 12.21
N ASP A 286 32.87 -16.55 11.68
CA ASP A 286 33.38 -16.75 10.32
C ASP A 286 32.35 -16.35 9.23
N ASN A 287 31.06 -16.41 9.54
CA ASN A 287 30.00 -16.09 8.63
C ASN A 287 29.83 -14.57 8.37
N ILE A 288 30.22 -13.73 9.32
CA ILE A 288 30.07 -12.26 9.25
C ILE A 288 31.20 -11.61 8.46
N SER A 289 32.43 -12.10 8.62
CA SER A 289 33.59 -11.64 7.84
C SER A 289 33.45 -11.94 6.35
N GLY A 290 32.88 -13.10 5.99
CA GLY A 290 32.55 -13.47 4.61
C GLY A 290 31.48 -12.55 4.00
N LEU A 291 30.47 -12.18 4.77
CA LEU A 291 29.37 -11.30 4.35
C LEU A 291 29.86 -9.87 4.11
N ILE A 292 30.73 -9.36 4.97
CA ILE A 292 31.30 -8.00 4.83
C ILE A 292 32.22 -7.93 3.62
N ASN A 293 33.04 -8.95 3.40
CA ASN A 293 33.90 -9.02 2.22
C ASN A 293 33.10 -9.11 0.92
N SER A 294 31.98 -9.86 0.90
CA SER A 294 31.09 -9.92 -0.28
C SER A 294 30.36 -8.59 -0.57
N LEU A 295 30.07 -7.80 0.47
CA LEU A 295 29.48 -6.46 0.35
C LEU A 295 30.50 -5.39 -0.03
N CYS A 296 31.80 -5.64 0.15
CA CYS A 296 32.87 -4.72 -0.23
C CYS A 296 33.39 -4.92 -1.66
N ILE A 297 33.04 -6.03 -2.33
CA ILE A 297 33.57 -6.40 -3.65
C ILE A 297 32.58 -6.03 -4.80
N ASN A 298 31.35 -5.66 -4.53
CA ASN A 298 30.37 -5.16 -5.49
C ASN A 298 29.91 -3.74 -5.12
#